data_f84d694969f9d59e8439b7411b624cd8
#
_entry.id   f84d694969f9d59e8439b7411b624cd8
#
_cell.length_a   1.000
_cell.length_b   1.000
_cell.length_c   1.000
_cell.angle_alpha   90.00
_cell.angle_beta   90.00
_cell.angle_gamma   90.00
#
_symmetry.space_group_name_H-M   'P 1'
#
loop_
_entity.id
_entity.type
_entity.pdbx_description
1 polymer ?
#
loop_
_entity_poly.entity_id
_entity_poly.type
_entity_poly.pdbx_seq_one_letter_code
_entity_poly.pdbx_strand_id
1 'polypeptide(L)'
;MLKLQHDGLAHDQVGGLGRAERRGVPAVAIPRKRHRDQGEFNDLIHVELEKHGVEFVALLGFLSVFELRGKFEGRTINVHPALIPAFSGQGFYGKKVYDAVFEKGVKVTGATVHFADEEYDHGPIILQEAVPVLEDDTYETLSARVQAAERRLVPEAIRLFAEGRLEIDDQHRVRIHEPK
;
A
#
# COMPACT_ATOMS: atom_id res chain seq x y z
N MET A 1 9.57 -13.52 4.12
CA MET A 1 8.99 -12.36 3.40
C MET A 1 9.04 -12.66 1.91
N LEU A 2 7.93 -12.55 1.20
CA LEU A 2 7.84 -12.71 -0.25
C LEU A 2 7.59 -11.34 -0.88
N LYS A 3 8.23 -11.04 -2.01
CA LYS A 3 7.91 -9.84 -2.80
C LYS A 3 7.20 -10.23 -4.08
N LEU A 4 5.97 -9.74 -4.25
CA LEU A 4 5.22 -9.83 -5.50
C LEU A 4 5.31 -8.50 -6.26
N GLN A 5 5.38 -8.58 -7.58
CA GLN A 5 5.33 -7.40 -8.42
C GLN A 5 4.38 -7.62 -9.60
N HIS A 6 3.53 -6.62 -9.86
CA HIS A 6 2.44 -6.79 -10.81
C HIS A 6 2.60 -6.01 -12.12
N ASP A 7 3.60 -5.16 -12.30
CA ASP A 7 3.72 -4.32 -13.49
C ASP A 7 4.64 -4.88 -14.57
N GLY A 8 4.24 -4.67 -15.82
CA GLY A 8 4.82 -5.24 -17.04
C GLY A 8 6.18 -4.67 -17.47
N LEU A 9 7.05 -4.32 -16.52
CA LEU A 9 8.43 -4.00 -16.83
C LEU A 9 9.26 -5.28 -16.93
N ALA A 10 10.26 -5.30 -17.80
CA ALA A 10 11.19 -6.41 -17.92
C ALA A 10 11.86 -6.70 -16.56
N HIS A 11 12.19 -7.97 -16.32
CA HIS A 11 12.71 -8.46 -15.02
C HIS A 11 13.92 -7.65 -14.49
N ASP A 12 14.77 -7.16 -15.39
CA ASP A 12 15.96 -6.36 -15.14
C ASP A 12 15.67 -4.88 -14.83
N GLN A 13 14.48 -4.37 -15.21
CA GLN A 13 14.07 -2.97 -14.99
C GLN A 13 13.32 -2.75 -13.68
N VAL A 14 13.01 -3.82 -12.95
CA VAL A 14 12.22 -3.74 -11.72
C VAL A 14 13.13 -3.66 -10.51
N GLY A 15 13.50 -2.45 -10.10
CA GLY A 15 14.37 -2.22 -8.94
C GLY A 15 13.94 -2.93 -7.65
N GLY A 16 12.68 -3.39 -7.56
CA GLY A 16 12.16 -4.20 -6.45
C GLY A 16 12.67 -5.62 -6.42
N LEU A 17 12.66 -6.32 -7.57
CA LEU A 17 13.14 -7.69 -7.68
C LEU A 17 14.64 -7.76 -7.38
N GLY A 18 15.44 -6.89 -8.01
CA GLY A 18 16.88 -6.83 -7.75
C GLY A 18 17.24 -6.47 -6.29
N ARG A 19 16.40 -5.69 -5.59
CA ARG A 19 16.59 -5.44 -4.15
C ARG A 19 16.28 -6.67 -3.30
N ALA A 20 15.24 -7.42 -3.65
CA ALA A 20 14.87 -8.66 -2.97
C ALA A 20 15.97 -9.72 -3.14
N GLU A 21 16.44 -9.92 -4.37
CA GLU A 21 17.52 -10.85 -4.70
C GLU A 21 18.80 -10.56 -3.90
N ARG A 22 19.27 -9.30 -3.90
CA ARG A 22 20.45 -8.91 -3.10
C ARG A 22 20.31 -9.15 -1.60
N ARG A 23 19.09 -9.32 -1.10
CA ARG A 23 18.78 -9.57 0.32
C ARG A 23 18.37 -11.02 0.61
N GLY A 24 18.42 -11.89 -0.40
CA GLY A 24 18.00 -13.29 -0.27
C GLY A 24 16.49 -13.43 0.02
N VAL A 25 15.67 -12.45 -0.37
CA VAL A 25 14.22 -12.50 -0.20
C VAL A 25 13.60 -13.08 -1.46
N PRO A 26 12.82 -14.18 -1.34
CA PRO A 26 12.06 -14.71 -2.49
C PRO A 26 11.26 -13.62 -3.19
N ALA A 27 11.31 -13.58 -4.51
CA ALA A 27 10.60 -12.59 -5.29
C ALA A 27 10.01 -13.22 -6.56
N VAL A 28 8.74 -12.91 -6.83
CA VAL A 28 8.02 -13.42 -7.99
C VAL A 28 7.37 -12.25 -8.72
N ALA A 29 7.45 -12.26 -10.05
CA ALA A 29 6.76 -11.31 -10.91
C ALA A 29 5.50 -11.94 -11.49
N ILE A 30 4.34 -11.34 -11.19
CA ILE A 30 3.03 -11.72 -11.74
C ILE A 30 2.49 -10.49 -12.49
N PRO A 31 2.77 -10.35 -13.81
CA PRO A 31 2.37 -9.16 -14.55
C PRO A 31 0.85 -9.13 -14.78
N ARG A 32 0.13 -8.16 -14.18
CA ARG A 32 -1.33 -7.98 -14.33
C ARG A 32 -1.77 -7.95 -15.80
N LYS A 33 -1.00 -7.34 -16.68
CA LYS A 33 -1.31 -7.21 -18.11
C LYS A 33 -1.39 -8.55 -18.86
N ARG A 34 -0.82 -9.63 -18.32
CA ARG A 34 -0.86 -10.97 -18.90
C ARG A 34 -2.12 -11.75 -18.51
N HIS A 35 -2.87 -11.26 -17.51
CA HIS A 35 -4.06 -11.92 -16.98
C HIS A 35 -5.24 -10.97 -17.16
N ARG A 36 -6.20 -11.32 -18.04
CA ARG A 36 -7.37 -10.47 -18.31
C ARG A 36 -8.38 -10.52 -17.19
N ASP A 37 -8.54 -11.70 -16.62
CA ASP A 37 -9.43 -11.93 -15.50
C ASP A 37 -8.78 -11.52 -14.16
N GLN A 38 -9.58 -10.87 -13.30
CA GLN A 38 -9.12 -10.39 -11.99
C GLN A 38 -8.95 -11.57 -11.01
N GLY A 39 -9.85 -12.55 -11.09
CA GLY A 39 -9.82 -13.74 -10.25
C GLY A 39 -8.59 -14.58 -10.55
N GLU A 40 -8.32 -14.90 -11.85
CA GLU A 40 -7.11 -15.62 -12.27
C GLU A 40 -5.84 -14.95 -11.76
N PHE A 41 -5.77 -13.61 -11.86
CA PHE A 41 -4.62 -12.85 -11.36
C PHE A 41 -4.45 -13.01 -9.85
N ASN A 42 -5.55 -12.91 -9.08
CA ASN A 42 -5.53 -13.12 -7.63
C ASN A 42 -5.20 -14.58 -7.27
N ASP A 43 -5.70 -15.57 -8.02
CA ASP A 43 -5.36 -16.98 -7.80
C ASP A 43 -3.86 -17.22 -7.84
N LEU A 44 -3.17 -16.66 -8.83
CA LEU A 44 -1.71 -16.77 -8.94
C LEU A 44 -0.99 -16.10 -7.76
N ILE A 45 -1.48 -14.95 -7.31
CA ILE A 45 -0.93 -14.29 -6.12
C ILE A 45 -1.11 -15.19 -4.89
N HIS A 46 -2.32 -15.70 -4.67
CA HIS A 46 -2.62 -16.53 -3.50
C HIS A 46 -1.81 -17.83 -3.49
N VAL A 47 -1.62 -18.48 -4.62
CA VAL A 47 -0.76 -19.65 -4.75
C VAL A 47 0.68 -19.36 -4.28
N GLU A 48 1.24 -18.23 -4.69
CA GLU A 48 2.59 -17.84 -4.24
C GLU A 48 2.64 -17.45 -2.76
N LEU A 49 1.61 -16.75 -2.25
CA LEU A 49 1.52 -16.41 -0.83
C LEU A 49 1.44 -17.68 0.04
N GLU A 50 0.66 -18.68 -0.37
CA GLU A 50 0.52 -19.95 0.35
C GLU A 50 1.79 -20.78 0.32
N LYS A 51 2.40 -20.92 -0.85
CA LYS A 51 3.68 -21.62 -1.03
C LYS A 51 4.79 -21.10 -0.12
N HIS A 52 4.75 -19.82 0.20
CA HIS A 52 5.74 -19.18 1.07
C HIS A 52 5.26 -18.96 2.51
N GLY A 53 4.10 -19.51 2.89
CA GLY A 53 3.56 -19.40 4.25
C GLY A 53 3.34 -17.95 4.70
N VAL A 54 2.89 -17.07 3.77
CA VAL A 54 2.69 -15.65 4.08
C VAL A 54 1.45 -15.48 4.97
N GLU A 55 1.58 -14.73 6.05
CA GLU A 55 0.52 -14.42 7.01
C GLU A 55 0.09 -12.96 7.00
N PHE A 56 0.90 -12.08 6.41
CA PHE A 56 0.66 -10.64 6.34
C PHE A 56 1.10 -10.09 4.98
N VAL A 57 0.30 -9.19 4.41
CA VAL A 57 0.53 -8.57 3.10
C VAL A 57 0.64 -7.05 3.24
N ALA A 58 1.64 -6.47 2.59
CA ALA A 58 1.75 -5.02 2.44
C ALA A 58 1.66 -4.65 0.95
N LEU A 59 0.60 -3.92 0.58
CA LEU A 59 0.37 -3.41 -0.75
C LEU A 59 1.11 -2.06 -0.90
N LEU A 60 2.19 -2.05 -1.66
CA LEU A 60 3.05 -0.87 -1.85
C LEU A 60 3.10 -0.52 -3.34
N GLY A 61 2.23 0.40 -3.77
CA GLY A 61 2.04 0.74 -5.18
C GLY A 61 1.34 -0.37 -5.97
N PHE A 62 0.45 -1.11 -5.33
CA PHE A 62 -0.37 -2.14 -5.95
C PHE A 62 -1.64 -1.49 -6.53
N LEU A 63 -1.77 -1.50 -7.85
CA LEU A 63 -2.81 -0.76 -8.59
C LEU A 63 -4.04 -1.61 -8.99
N SER A 64 -4.10 -2.85 -8.52
CA SER A 64 -5.22 -3.76 -8.76
C SER A 64 -5.98 -4.04 -7.47
N VAL A 65 -7.15 -4.63 -7.54
CA VAL A 65 -7.83 -5.15 -6.35
C VAL A 65 -7.11 -6.42 -5.90
N PHE A 66 -6.73 -6.48 -4.63
CA PHE A 66 -6.26 -7.69 -3.97
C PHE A 66 -7.44 -8.32 -3.23
N GLU A 67 -7.85 -9.51 -3.63
CA GLU A 67 -8.92 -10.25 -2.97
C GLU A 67 -8.43 -10.85 -1.66
N LEU A 68 -9.00 -10.44 -0.53
CA LEU A 68 -8.57 -10.85 0.81
C LEU A 68 -8.92 -12.30 1.12
N ARG A 69 -10.04 -12.80 0.57
CA ARG A 69 -10.51 -14.19 0.67
C ARG A 69 -10.58 -14.70 2.12
N GLY A 70 -10.99 -13.85 3.04
CA GLY A 70 -11.10 -14.16 4.47
C GLY A 70 -9.76 -14.33 5.17
N LYS A 71 -8.81 -15.04 4.58
CA LYS A 71 -7.49 -15.32 5.16
C LYS A 71 -6.66 -14.09 5.46
N PHE A 72 -6.77 -13.07 4.60
CA PHE A 72 -5.97 -11.84 4.69
C PHE A 72 -6.77 -10.63 5.19
N GLU A 73 -8.01 -10.81 5.62
CA GLU A 73 -8.79 -9.79 6.33
C GLU A 73 -8.09 -9.40 7.64
N GLY A 74 -7.93 -8.09 7.87
CA GLY A 74 -7.17 -7.56 9.00
C GLY A 74 -5.67 -7.93 8.98
N ARG A 75 -5.17 -8.49 7.87
CA ARG A 75 -3.77 -8.91 7.67
C ARG A 75 -3.14 -8.33 6.40
N THR A 76 -3.85 -7.43 5.74
CA THR A 76 -3.36 -6.72 4.56
C THR A 76 -3.40 -5.24 4.82
N ILE A 77 -2.27 -4.55 4.64
CA ILE A 77 -2.21 -3.09 4.67
C ILE A 77 -1.95 -2.52 3.28
N ASN A 78 -2.45 -1.31 3.06
CA ASN A 78 -2.13 -0.50 1.89
C ASN A 78 -1.56 0.84 2.34
N VAL A 79 -0.72 1.46 1.50
CA VAL A 79 -0.29 2.85 1.66
C VAL A 79 -0.84 3.68 0.50
N HIS A 80 -1.50 4.79 0.86
CA HIS A 80 -2.07 5.74 -0.09
C HIS A 80 -1.43 7.13 0.09
N PRO A 81 -1.02 7.82 -1.01
CA PRO A 81 -0.26 9.08 -0.95
C PRO A 81 -1.14 10.32 -0.73
N ALA A 82 -2.16 10.22 0.11
CA ALA A 82 -2.99 11.33 0.58
C ALA A 82 -3.52 11.07 1.99
N LEU A 83 -4.18 12.06 2.59
CA LEU A 83 -4.92 11.91 3.84
C LEU A 83 -6.34 11.42 3.53
N ILE A 84 -6.57 10.11 3.61
CA ILE A 84 -7.91 9.52 3.43
C ILE A 84 -8.90 10.18 4.43
N PRO A 85 -10.11 10.57 4.00
CA PRO A 85 -10.79 10.20 2.75
C PRO A 85 -10.55 11.17 1.57
N ALA A 86 -9.69 12.17 1.70
CA ALA A 86 -9.41 13.10 0.61
C ALA A 86 -8.51 12.45 -0.45
N PHE A 87 -8.82 12.71 -1.74
CA PHE A 87 -8.03 12.25 -2.89
C PHE A 87 -7.78 10.74 -2.92
N SER A 88 -8.79 9.95 -2.54
CA SER A 88 -8.72 8.49 -2.41
C SER A 88 -9.84 7.80 -3.16
N GLY A 89 -9.77 6.46 -3.26
CA GLY A 89 -10.75 5.64 -3.95
C GLY A 89 -10.44 5.41 -5.42
N GLN A 90 -11.40 4.85 -6.13
CA GLN A 90 -11.24 4.45 -7.52
C GLN A 90 -10.77 5.61 -8.41
N GLY A 91 -9.65 5.42 -9.10
CA GLY A 91 -9.08 6.42 -10.02
C GLY A 91 -8.01 7.31 -9.41
N PHE A 92 -7.86 7.37 -8.10
CA PHE A 92 -6.80 8.12 -7.41
C PHE A 92 -5.56 7.23 -7.19
N TYR A 93 -4.60 7.29 -8.09
CA TYR A 93 -3.33 6.58 -7.99
C TYR A 93 -2.19 7.33 -8.68
N GLY A 94 -0.97 7.14 -8.19
CA GLY A 94 0.23 7.70 -8.76
C GLY A 94 0.12 9.21 -8.94
N LYS A 95 0.46 9.72 -10.14
CA LYS A 95 0.42 11.17 -10.45
C LYS A 95 -0.96 11.80 -10.29
N LYS A 96 -2.04 11.05 -10.52
CA LYS A 96 -3.42 11.60 -10.45
C LYS A 96 -3.79 12.14 -9.07
N VAL A 97 -3.25 11.54 -8.00
CA VAL A 97 -3.45 12.06 -6.63
C VAL A 97 -2.87 13.46 -6.51
N TYR A 98 -1.63 13.64 -6.94
CA TYR A 98 -0.93 14.94 -6.85
C TYR A 98 -1.53 15.99 -7.77
N ASP A 99 -1.94 15.61 -8.99
CA ASP A 99 -2.64 16.50 -9.92
C ASP A 99 -3.93 17.05 -9.28
N ALA A 100 -4.71 16.19 -8.59
CA ALA A 100 -5.90 16.62 -7.88
C ALA A 100 -5.59 17.50 -6.66
N VAL A 101 -4.52 17.23 -5.92
CA VAL A 101 -4.04 18.07 -4.82
C VAL A 101 -3.72 19.48 -5.32
N PHE A 102 -3.00 19.60 -6.45
CA PHE A 102 -2.65 20.90 -7.04
C PHE A 102 -3.89 21.60 -7.61
N GLU A 103 -4.76 20.87 -8.31
CA GLU A 103 -6.01 21.44 -8.88
C GLU A 103 -6.91 22.04 -7.79
N LYS A 104 -7.02 21.37 -6.65
CA LYS A 104 -7.83 21.86 -5.52
C LYS A 104 -7.14 22.96 -4.71
N GLY A 105 -5.83 23.16 -4.88
CA GLY A 105 -5.07 24.19 -4.17
C GLY A 105 -5.03 23.99 -2.66
N VAL A 106 -5.13 22.73 -2.18
CA VAL A 106 -5.05 22.43 -0.75
C VAL A 106 -3.65 22.77 -0.22
N LYS A 107 -3.57 23.14 1.04
CA LYS A 107 -2.31 23.52 1.68
C LYS A 107 -1.65 22.40 2.48
N VAL A 108 -2.39 21.28 2.64
CA VAL A 108 -1.95 20.08 3.36
C VAL A 108 -2.45 18.86 2.62
N THR A 109 -1.56 17.90 2.44
CA THR A 109 -1.85 16.52 2.01
C THR A 109 -1.11 15.56 2.94
N GLY A 110 -0.80 14.35 2.53
CA GLY A 110 -0.04 13.44 3.38
C GLY A 110 0.06 12.03 2.84
N ALA A 111 0.25 11.09 3.76
CA ALA A 111 0.21 9.67 3.51
C ALA A 111 -0.67 8.97 4.54
N THR A 112 -1.35 7.93 4.12
CA THR A 112 -2.19 7.08 4.96
C THR A 112 -1.77 5.62 4.81
N VAL A 113 -1.54 4.93 5.94
CA VAL A 113 -1.49 3.47 5.98
C VAL A 113 -2.77 2.97 6.62
N HIS A 114 -3.46 2.08 5.94
CA HIS A 114 -4.75 1.54 6.38
C HIS A 114 -4.81 0.03 6.13
N PHE A 115 -5.69 -0.68 6.81
CA PHE A 115 -6.04 -2.02 6.41
C PHE A 115 -6.74 -1.99 5.06
N ALA A 116 -6.43 -2.92 4.18
CA ALA A 116 -7.17 -3.10 2.94
C ALA A 116 -8.48 -3.84 3.22
N ASP A 117 -9.53 -3.44 2.53
CA ASP A 117 -10.79 -4.15 2.41
C ASP A 117 -11.15 -4.37 0.93
N GLU A 118 -12.40 -4.64 0.61
CA GLU A 118 -12.84 -4.89 -0.76
C GLU A 118 -13.03 -3.62 -1.61
N GLU A 119 -12.94 -2.43 -0.97
CA GLU A 119 -13.07 -1.15 -1.64
C GLU A 119 -11.71 -0.41 -1.66
N TYR A 120 -11.47 0.36 -2.72
CA TYR A 120 -10.23 1.13 -2.82
C TYR A 120 -10.14 2.19 -1.73
N ASP A 121 -9.06 2.17 -0.96
CA ASP A 121 -8.68 3.17 0.05
C ASP A 121 -9.75 3.43 1.13
N HIS A 122 -10.60 2.43 1.43
CA HIS A 122 -11.75 2.56 2.32
C HIS A 122 -11.49 1.98 3.73
N GLY A 123 -10.68 0.96 3.84
CA GLY A 123 -10.48 0.21 5.09
C GLY A 123 -9.94 1.02 6.27
N PRO A 124 -9.95 0.45 7.49
CA PRO A 124 -9.62 1.13 8.73
C PRO A 124 -8.22 1.74 8.74
N ILE A 125 -8.11 3.01 9.08
CA ILE A 125 -6.85 3.77 9.09
C ILE A 125 -6.00 3.35 10.29
N ILE A 126 -4.73 3.01 10.03
CA ILE A 126 -3.74 2.65 11.05
C ILE A 126 -2.93 3.89 11.44
N LEU A 127 -2.30 4.52 10.46
CA LEU A 127 -1.43 5.69 10.67
C LEU A 127 -1.63 6.71 9.54
N GLN A 128 -1.55 7.98 9.90
CA GLN A 128 -1.52 9.09 8.94
C GLN A 128 -0.41 10.08 9.31
N GLU A 129 0.21 10.66 8.29
CA GLU A 129 1.14 11.77 8.46
C GLU A 129 0.80 12.89 7.47
N ALA A 130 0.59 14.09 8.01
CA ALA A 130 0.33 15.27 7.20
C ALA A 130 1.63 15.89 6.68
N VAL A 131 1.61 16.33 5.42
CA VAL A 131 2.70 17.07 4.81
C VAL A 131 2.19 18.37 4.18
N PRO A 132 2.94 19.48 4.28
CA PRO A 132 2.55 20.73 3.65
C PRO A 132 2.65 20.64 2.13
N VAL A 133 1.75 21.36 1.44
CA VAL A 133 1.84 21.68 0.01
C VAL A 133 2.37 23.12 -0.11
N LEU A 134 3.55 23.29 -0.66
CA LEU A 134 4.21 24.60 -0.81
C LEU A 134 3.79 25.27 -2.12
N GLU A 135 3.91 26.59 -2.20
CA GLU A 135 3.45 27.36 -3.36
C GLU A 135 4.24 27.04 -4.65
N ASP A 136 5.50 26.67 -4.49
CA ASP A 136 6.42 26.33 -5.58
C ASP A 136 6.62 24.82 -5.76
N ASP A 137 5.75 23.98 -5.14
CA ASP A 137 5.85 22.53 -5.29
C ASP A 137 5.59 22.11 -6.74
N THR A 138 6.45 21.21 -7.21
CA THR A 138 6.19 20.38 -8.39
C THR A 138 5.74 18.99 -7.98
N TYR A 139 5.33 18.17 -8.95
CA TYR A 139 5.04 16.75 -8.70
C TYR A 139 6.20 16.05 -7.99
N GLU A 140 7.43 16.31 -8.44
CA GLU A 140 8.64 15.68 -7.93
C GLU A 140 8.90 16.06 -6.48
N THR A 141 8.79 17.35 -6.13
CA THR A 141 9.06 17.83 -4.77
C THR A 141 8.01 17.38 -3.78
N LEU A 142 6.71 17.48 -4.15
CA LEU A 142 5.63 17.03 -3.28
C LEU A 142 5.62 15.51 -3.14
N SER A 143 5.77 14.76 -4.23
CA SER A 143 5.80 13.29 -4.17
C SER A 143 6.99 12.78 -3.35
N ALA A 144 8.16 13.40 -3.45
CA ALA A 144 9.31 13.04 -2.61
C ALA A 144 9.03 13.24 -1.11
N ARG A 145 8.32 14.33 -0.76
CA ARG A 145 7.93 14.66 0.62
C ARG A 145 6.91 13.64 1.15
N VAL A 146 5.89 13.30 0.37
CA VAL A 146 4.90 12.27 0.71
C VAL A 146 5.55 10.90 0.85
N GLN A 147 6.40 10.49 -0.10
CA GLN A 147 7.15 9.23 -0.01
C GLN A 147 8.09 9.18 1.22
N ALA A 148 8.60 10.32 1.69
CA ALA A 148 9.36 10.36 2.94
C ALA A 148 8.48 10.03 4.15
N ALA A 149 7.20 10.46 4.17
CA ALA A 149 6.22 10.06 5.17
C ALA A 149 5.88 8.57 5.05
N GLU A 150 5.59 8.07 3.85
CA GLU A 150 5.32 6.64 3.62
C GLU A 150 6.45 5.73 4.15
N ARG A 151 7.72 6.13 3.93
CA ARG A 151 8.90 5.39 4.42
C ARG A 151 9.01 5.34 5.93
N ARG A 152 8.35 6.23 6.68
CA ARG A 152 8.22 6.17 8.14
C ARG A 152 7.01 5.34 8.56
N LEU A 153 5.86 5.61 7.96
CA LEU A 153 4.59 5.01 8.36
C LEU A 153 4.52 3.50 8.06
N VAL A 154 4.97 3.06 6.89
CA VAL A 154 4.84 1.64 6.48
C VAL A 154 5.62 0.70 7.41
N PRO A 155 6.91 0.91 7.72
CA PRO A 155 7.63 0.06 8.67
C PRO A 155 7.01 0.09 10.07
N GLU A 156 6.52 1.24 10.51
CA GLU A 156 5.85 1.37 11.81
C GLU A 156 4.55 0.58 11.86
N ALA A 157 3.70 0.66 10.83
CA ALA A 157 2.47 -0.13 10.76
C ALA A 157 2.76 -1.64 10.75
N ILE A 158 3.79 -2.08 10.01
CA ILE A 158 4.23 -3.48 10.00
C ILE A 158 4.71 -3.91 11.40
N ARG A 159 5.47 -3.05 12.09
CA ARG A 159 5.95 -3.31 13.44
C ARG A 159 4.79 -3.46 14.42
N LEU A 160 3.83 -2.52 14.41
CA LEU A 160 2.64 -2.56 15.25
C LEU A 160 1.83 -3.83 15.04
N PHE A 161 1.66 -4.24 13.77
CA PHE A 161 1.01 -5.51 13.44
C PHE A 161 1.77 -6.71 14.00
N ALA A 162 3.07 -6.78 13.76
CA ALA A 162 3.90 -7.90 14.23
C ALA A 162 3.97 -8.02 15.76
N GLU A 163 3.82 -6.91 16.48
CA GLU A 163 3.74 -6.86 17.94
C GLU A 163 2.32 -7.18 18.48
N GLY A 164 1.34 -7.42 17.60
CA GLY A 164 -0.04 -7.68 17.99
C GLY A 164 -0.72 -6.50 18.67
N ARG A 165 -0.36 -5.28 18.30
CA ARG A 165 -0.81 -4.02 18.92
C ARG A 165 -1.96 -3.35 18.18
N LEU A 166 -2.38 -3.89 17.04
CA LEU A 166 -3.48 -3.35 16.24
C LEU A 166 -4.76 -4.14 16.52
N GLU A 167 -5.82 -3.45 16.85
CA GLU A 167 -7.16 -3.99 17.01
C GLU A 167 -8.15 -3.17 16.19
N ILE A 168 -9.00 -3.81 15.41
CA ILE A 168 -10.11 -3.16 14.71
C ILE A 168 -11.34 -3.28 15.60
N ASP A 169 -11.89 -2.14 16.05
CA ASP A 169 -13.08 -2.11 16.91
C ASP A 169 -14.39 -2.27 16.09
N ASP A 170 -15.52 -2.43 16.82
CA ASP A 170 -16.87 -2.59 16.24
C ASP A 170 -17.32 -1.37 15.40
N GLN A 171 -16.64 -0.24 15.51
CA GLN A 171 -16.88 0.95 14.71
C GLN A 171 -15.94 1.08 13.50
N HIS A 172 -15.25 -0.01 13.16
CA HIS A 172 -14.33 -0.07 12.03
C HIS A 172 -13.14 0.89 12.17
N ARG A 173 -12.68 1.13 13.40
CA ARG A 173 -11.52 2.00 13.70
C ARG A 173 -10.39 1.15 14.27
N VAL A 174 -9.15 1.55 13.97
CA VAL A 174 -7.97 0.90 14.55
C VAL A 174 -7.65 1.52 15.90
N ARG A 175 -7.49 0.67 16.91
CA ARG A 175 -6.89 1.00 18.21
C ARG A 175 -5.46 0.48 18.23
N ILE A 176 -4.55 1.32 18.72
CA ILE A 176 -3.14 0.98 18.91
C ILE A 176 -2.89 0.79 20.40
N HIS A 177 -2.56 -0.43 20.80
CA HIS A 177 -2.28 -0.77 22.18
C HIS A 177 -0.83 -0.47 22.56
N GLU A 178 -0.60 -0.17 23.84
CA GLU A 178 0.76 -0.05 24.38
C GLU A 178 1.51 -1.40 24.31
N PRO A 179 2.86 -1.38 24.22
CA PRO A 179 3.64 -2.61 24.28
C PRO A 179 3.36 -3.38 25.59
N LYS A 180 3.26 -4.69 25.46
CA LYS A 180 3.13 -5.56 26.65
C LYS A 180 4.46 -5.74 27.36
#